data_ab4a25c820902ac91b40b6cee5b0f700
#
_entry.id   ab4a25c820902ac91b40b6cee5b0f700
#
_cell.length_a   1.000
_cell.length_b   1.000
_cell.length_c   1.000
_cell.angle_alpha   90.00
_cell.angle_beta   90.00
_cell.angle_gamma   90.00
#
_symmetry.space_group_name_H-M   'P 1'
#
loop_
_entity.id
_entity.type
_entity.pdbx_description
1 polymer ?
#
loop_
_entity_poly.entity_id
_entity_poly.type
_entity_poly.pdbx_seq_one_letter_code
_entity_poly.pdbx_strand_id
1 'polypeptide(L)'
;MNIMNVKQRTLDLFKQSAAPGFPASVRKARENKARLLVGLLMATIFWSAPTFAQEKNEVGLVIGGIVTPSQTLSPGANLVSPTGALPNLNITFNSALTLGADYDRNVLRTHGFAISAGIDFLASPLDVKLDQRPANVINQYAFVFLTPHVRVKFHPSGFISPWLSFGGGYARFRETAPANTRSFRQGTNTGTFVFGGGLDIRPVLHVLRIPIGFRFEIRDFYSGQPNYNQKTTGNLQNNVAFTGGLLLRF
;
A
#
# COMPACT_ATOMS: atom_id res chain seq x y z
N MET A 1 15.96 -7.47 -33.15
CA MET A 1 14.94 -8.30 -32.52
C MET A 1 14.00 -7.36 -31.74
N ASN A 2 12.75 -7.24 -32.18
CA ASN A 2 11.91 -6.06 -31.93
C ASN A 2 11.19 -6.18 -30.58
N ILE A 3 11.53 -5.32 -29.62
CA ILE A 3 10.99 -5.27 -28.24
C ILE A 3 9.44 -5.05 -28.23
N MET A 4 8.91 -4.50 -29.28
CA MET A 4 7.45 -4.30 -29.45
C MET A 4 6.66 -5.61 -29.54
N ASN A 5 7.25 -6.69 -30.02
CA ASN A 5 6.56 -7.98 -30.20
C ASN A 5 6.40 -8.77 -28.89
N VAL A 6 7.24 -8.52 -27.89
CA VAL A 6 7.16 -9.20 -26.59
C VAL A 6 6.03 -8.59 -25.73
N LYS A 7 5.87 -7.26 -25.81
CA LYS A 7 4.83 -6.53 -25.04
C LYS A 7 3.41 -6.89 -25.51
N GLN A 8 3.23 -7.03 -26.82
CA GLN A 8 1.93 -7.41 -27.42
C GLN A 8 1.54 -8.85 -27.02
N ARG A 9 2.47 -9.80 -27.10
CA ARG A 9 2.22 -11.21 -26.70
C ARG A 9 1.89 -11.36 -25.22
N THR A 10 2.50 -10.57 -24.36
CA THR A 10 2.22 -10.62 -22.90
C THR A 10 0.82 -10.07 -22.59
N LEU A 11 0.40 -8.99 -23.28
CA LEU A 11 -0.95 -8.43 -23.13
C LEU A 11 -2.04 -9.39 -23.63
N ASP A 12 -1.80 -10.11 -24.72
CA ASP A 12 -2.77 -11.05 -25.28
C ASP A 12 -2.92 -12.30 -24.40
N LEU A 13 -1.85 -12.76 -23.74
CA LEU A 13 -1.89 -13.81 -22.73
C LEU A 13 -2.71 -13.40 -21.49
N PHE A 14 -2.68 -12.13 -21.09
CA PHE A 14 -3.50 -11.62 -20.00
C PHE A 14 -4.97 -11.48 -20.37
N LYS A 15 -5.29 -11.10 -21.60
CA LYS A 15 -6.68 -10.97 -22.09
C LYS A 15 -7.39 -12.32 -22.27
N GLN A 16 -6.69 -13.36 -22.71
CA GLN A 16 -7.24 -14.73 -22.83
C GLN A 16 -7.56 -15.38 -21.48
N SER A 17 -7.04 -14.87 -20.39
CA SER A 17 -7.22 -15.42 -19.03
C SER A 17 -8.55 -15.01 -18.37
N ALA A 18 -9.29 -14.08 -18.95
CA ALA A 18 -10.55 -13.57 -18.41
C ALA A 18 -11.80 -14.27 -18.97
N ALA A 19 -11.64 -15.23 -19.89
CA ALA A 19 -12.77 -15.95 -20.47
C ALA A 19 -13.37 -16.95 -19.46
N PRO A 20 -14.69 -16.95 -19.24
CA PRO A 20 -15.36 -17.94 -18.41
C PRO A 20 -15.38 -19.27 -19.18
N GLY A 21 -14.56 -20.24 -18.80
CA GLY A 21 -14.55 -21.56 -19.41
C GLY A 21 -13.30 -22.41 -19.22
N PHE A 22 -12.28 -21.93 -18.51
CA PHE A 22 -11.10 -22.75 -18.24
C PHE A 22 -11.39 -23.82 -17.19
N PRO A 23 -11.00 -25.10 -17.42
CA PRO A 23 -11.17 -26.17 -16.44
C PRO A 23 -10.44 -25.85 -15.13
N ALA A 24 -11.06 -26.21 -14.00
CA ALA A 24 -10.58 -25.93 -12.65
C ALA A 24 -9.12 -26.40 -12.40
N SER A 25 -8.68 -27.44 -13.09
CA SER A 25 -7.30 -27.96 -13.05
C SER A 25 -6.25 -26.98 -13.55
N VAL A 26 -6.55 -26.21 -14.59
CA VAL A 26 -5.63 -25.20 -15.17
C VAL A 26 -5.51 -23.99 -14.25
N ARG A 27 -6.60 -23.62 -13.57
CA ARG A 27 -6.63 -22.54 -12.60
C ARG A 27 -5.78 -22.87 -11.36
N LYS A 28 -5.91 -24.08 -10.84
CA LYS A 28 -5.13 -24.57 -9.69
C LYS A 28 -3.63 -24.69 -9.99
N ALA A 29 -3.25 -25.13 -11.19
CA ALA A 29 -1.86 -25.18 -11.63
C ALA A 29 -1.22 -23.78 -11.76
N ARG A 30 -2.00 -22.76 -12.12
CA ARG A 30 -1.55 -21.38 -12.27
C ARG A 30 -1.38 -20.69 -10.91
N GLU A 31 -2.28 -20.94 -9.96
CA GLU A 31 -2.16 -20.47 -8.58
C GLU A 31 -0.93 -21.07 -7.88
N ASN A 32 -0.65 -22.34 -8.10
CA ASN A 32 0.54 -23.00 -7.56
C ASN A 32 1.84 -22.45 -8.17
N LYS A 33 1.86 -22.15 -9.47
CA LYS A 33 3.03 -21.52 -10.12
C LYS A 33 3.28 -20.10 -9.58
N ALA A 34 2.21 -19.32 -9.34
CA ALA A 34 2.34 -17.99 -8.75
C ALA A 34 2.88 -18.06 -7.31
N ARG A 35 2.41 -19.02 -6.49
CA ARG A 35 2.91 -19.25 -5.13
C ARG A 35 4.38 -19.70 -5.13
N LEU A 36 4.75 -20.55 -6.09
CA LEU A 36 6.13 -21.02 -6.26
C LEU A 36 7.06 -19.90 -6.70
N LEU A 37 6.61 -19.02 -7.59
CA LEU A 37 7.36 -17.84 -8.04
C LEU A 37 7.55 -16.82 -6.90
N VAL A 38 6.53 -16.58 -6.10
CA VAL A 38 6.63 -15.73 -4.92
C VAL A 38 7.56 -16.35 -3.87
N GLY A 39 7.46 -17.66 -3.65
CA GLY A 39 8.36 -18.39 -2.75
C GLY A 39 9.81 -18.36 -3.23
N LEU A 40 10.06 -18.51 -4.53
CA LEU A 40 11.39 -18.44 -5.13
C LEU A 40 11.97 -17.01 -5.07
N LEU A 41 11.14 -16.00 -5.31
CA LEU A 41 11.53 -14.59 -5.19
C LEU A 41 11.90 -14.24 -3.74
N MET A 42 11.13 -14.72 -2.78
CA MET A 42 11.45 -14.58 -1.35
C MET A 42 12.73 -15.34 -0.98
N ALA A 43 12.92 -16.56 -1.47
CA ALA A 43 14.13 -17.34 -1.22
C ALA A 43 15.41 -16.70 -1.80
N THR A 44 15.35 -16.08 -2.97
CA THR A 44 16.49 -15.36 -3.58
C THR A 44 16.87 -14.09 -2.80
N ILE A 45 15.89 -13.41 -2.18
CA ILE A 45 16.14 -12.26 -1.29
C ILE A 45 16.88 -12.71 -0.02
N PHE A 46 16.58 -13.89 0.52
CA PHE A 46 17.22 -14.42 1.72
C PHE A 46 18.58 -15.10 1.47
N TRP A 47 18.91 -15.48 0.23
CA TRP A 47 20.14 -16.22 -0.07
C TRP A 47 21.34 -15.35 -0.44
N SER A 48 21.20 -14.04 -0.56
CA SER A 48 22.33 -13.14 -0.65
C SER A 48 23.03 -13.09 0.70
N ALA A 49 24.03 -13.96 0.88
CA ALA A 49 24.83 -14.05 2.10
C ALA A 49 25.35 -12.65 2.50
N PRO A 50 25.13 -12.22 3.74
CA PRO A 50 25.60 -10.93 4.21
C PRO A 50 27.13 -10.93 4.29
N THR A 51 27.77 -10.19 3.42
CA THR A 51 29.12 -9.73 3.70
C THR A 51 29.05 -8.72 4.84
N PHE A 52 29.45 -9.13 6.02
CA PHE A 52 29.33 -8.46 7.32
C PHE A 52 29.99 -7.07 7.46
N ALA A 53 30.42 -6.44 6.37
CA ALA A 53 31.17 -5.17 6.45
C ALA A 53 30.32 -3.89 6.44
N GLN A 54 29.09 -3.91 5.92
CA GLN A 54 28.17 -2.74 5.96
C GLN A 54 26.73 -3.22 5.84
N GLU A 55 25.88 -2.87 6.82
CA GLU A 55 24.43 -3.03 6.77
C GLU A 55 23.87 -2.18 5.62
N LYS A 56 23.80 -2.76 4.41
CA LYS A 56 23.38 -2.06 3.21
C LYS A 56 21.88 -2.16 2.96
N ASN A 57 21.28 -3.20 3.49
CA ASN A 57 19.87 -3.50 3.25
C ASN A 57 19.08 -3.48 4.56
N GLU A 58 17.88 -2.99 4.49
CA GLU A 58 16.94 -2.95 5.61
C GLU A 58 15.59 -3.50 5.14
N VAL A 59 14.95 -4.30 5.97
CA VAL A 59 13.57 -4.77 5.79
C VAL A 59 12.77 -4.38 7.01
N GLY A 60 11.69 -3.64 6.81
CA GLY A 60 10.70 -3.32 7.82
C GLY A 60 9.46 -4.20 7.66
N LEU A 61 8.91 -4.65 8.79
CA LEU A 61 7.59 -5.29 8.86
C LEU A 61 6.77 -4.50 9.87
N VAL A 62 5.70 -3.86 9.42
CA VAL A 62 4.94 -2.90 10.22
C VAL A 62 3.46 -3.25 10.30
N ILE A 63 2.86 -2.91 11.43
CA ILE A 63 1.44 -3.00 11.70
C ILE A 63 0.96 -1.69 12.29
N GLY A 64 -0.27 -1.29 12.00
CA GLY A 64 -0.81 -0.05 12.56
C GLY A 64 -2.22 0.26 12.09
N GLY A 65 -2.53 1.53 12.05
CA GLY A 65 -3.83 2.04 11.61
C GLY A 65 -3.69 3.10 10.54
N ILE A 66 -4.73 3.26 9.75
CA ILE A 66 -4.88 4.34 8.79
C ILE A 66 -6.12 5.16 9.10
N VAL A 67 -6.00 6.46 8.95
CA VAL A 67 -7.08 7.43 9.09
C VAL A 67 -7.24 8.15 7.76
N THR A 68 -8.46 8.20 7.29
CA THR A 68 -8.84 8.92 6.07
C THR A 68 -9.76 10.09 6.44
N PRO A 69 -9.42 11.35 6.09
CA PRO A 69 -10.30 12.49 6.31
C PRO A 69 -11.63 12.35 5.57
N SER A 70 -12.68 12.95 6.13
CA SER A 70 -14.00 12.96 5.51
C SER A 70 -13.98 13.56 4.11
N GLN A 71 -14.84 13.04 3.24
CA GLN A 71 -15.01 13.51 1.86
C GLN A 71 -16.42 14.09 1.69
N THR A 72 -16.53 15.18 0.91
CA THR A 72 -17.82 15.79 0.59
C THR A 72 -18.24 15.37 -0.81
N LEU A 73 -19.49 14.93 -0.95
CA LEU A 73 -20.08 14.60 -2.24
C LEU A 73 -20.44 15.86 -3.04
N SER A 74 -20.31 15.80 -4.34
CA SER A 74 -20.72 16.91 -5.23
C SER A 74 -22.24 17.05 -5.27
N PRO A 75 -22.77 18.29 -5.24
CA PRO A 75 -24.22 18.55 -5.29
C PRO A 75 -24.85 18.26 -6.66
N GLY A 76 -24.55 17.26 -7.34
CA GLY A 76 -25.13 16.88 -8.64
C GLY A 76 -25.46 15.40 -8.74
N ALA A 77 -25.12 14.66 -7.73
CA ALA A 77 -25.53 13.28 -7.58
C ALA A 77 -27.02 13.26 -7.26
N ASN A 78 -27.85 12.47 -7.97
CA ASN A 78 -29.30 12.32 -7.85
C ASN A 78 -29.82 12.07 -6.42
N LEU A 79 -29.54 12.99 -5.51
CA LEU A 79 -29.92 12.95 -4.12
C LEU A 79 -31.16 13.83 -3.95
N VAL A 80 -32.26 13.35 -4.48
CA VAL A 80 -33.57 13.95 -4.23
C VAL A 80 -33.96 13.56 -2.82
N SER A 81 -33.78 14.49 -1.87
CA SER A 81 -34.44 14.40 -0.58
C SER A 81 -35.93 14.68 -0.79
N PRO A 82 -36.84 13.85 -0.27
CA PRO A 82 -38.29 14.13 -0.31
C PRO A 82 -38.67 15.47 0.32
N THR A 83 -37.81 16.07 1.11
CA THR A 83 -38.02 17.33 1.85
C THR A 83 -37.36 18.55 1.21
N GLY A 84 -36.70 18.40 0.04
CA GLY A 84 -36.09 19.54 -0.67
C GLY A 84 -34.79 20.10 -0.03
N ALA A 85 -34.46 19.72 1.19
CA ALA A 85 -33.19 20.10 1.81
C ALA A 85 -32.09 19.12 1.33
N LEU A 86 -31.02 19.65 0.75
CA LEU A 86 -29.85 18.85 0.46
C LEU A 86 -29.18 18.41 1.77
N PRO A 87 -29.13 17.12 2.10
CA PRO A 87 -28.45 16.66 3.31
C PRO A 87 -26.97 16.99 3.20
N ASN A 88 -26.30 17.21 4.34
CA ASN A 88 -24.85 17.26 4.40
C ASN A 88 -24.29 15.93 3.90
N LEU A 89 -23.65 15.99 2.73
CA LEU A 89 -23.23 14.82 1.99
C LEU A 89 -21.77 14.46 2.31
N ASN A 90 -21.44 14.45 3.58
CA ASN A 90 -20.12 14.03 4.02
C ASN A 90 -20.06 12.50 4.14
N ILE A 91 -19.00 11.93 3.61
CA ILE A 91 -18.61 10.55 3.85
C ILE A 91 -17.54 10.57 4.95
N THR A 92 -17.79 9.90 6.05
CA THR A 92 -16.81 9.69 7.12
C THR A 92 -16.30 8.25 7.10
N PHE A 93 -15.06 8.07 7.52
CA PHE A 93 -14.38 6.80 7.48
C PHE A 93 -13.97 6.38 8.88
N ASN A 94 -14.13 5.10 9.19
CA ASN A 94 -13.53 4.51 10.37
C ASN A 94 -12.05 4.23 10.12
N SER A 95 -11.24 4.31 11.16
CA SER A 95 -9.86 3.86 11.09
C SER A 95 -9.81 2.36 10.77
N ALA A 96 -8.85 1.96 9.95
CA ALA A 96 -8.68 0.57 9.57
C ALA A 96 -7.29 0.06 9.96
N LEU A 97 -7.21 -1.23 10.29
CA LEU A 97 -5.95 -1.91 10.51
C LEU A 97 -5.15 -1.95 9.20
N THR A 98 -3.84 -1.75 9.30
CA THR A 98 -2.90 -1.86 8.19
C THR A 98 -1.76 -2.81 8.51
N LEU A 99 -1.32 -3.52 7.48
CA LEU A 99 -0.10 -4.32 7.49
C LEU A 99 0.80 -3.83 6.37
N GLY A 100 2.09 -3.72 6.65
CA GLY A 100 3.06 -3.25 5.68
C GLY A 100 4.39 -3.97 5.76
N ALA A 101 5.12 -3.86 4.66
CA ALA A 101 6.50 -4.26 4.56
C ALA A 101 7.25 -3.23 3.71
N ASP A 102 8.44 -2.89 4.11
CA ASP A 102 9.31 -2.03 3.32
C ASP A 102 10.69 -2.67 3.14
N TYR A 103 11.31 -2.37 2.03
CA TYR A 103 12.69 -2.72 1.73
C TYR A 103 13.44 -1.46 1.35
N ASP A 104 14.58 -1.24 1.98
CA ASP A 104 15.47 -0.12 1.72
C ASP A 104 16.89 -0.61 1.44
N ARG A 105 17.53 0.01 0.47
CA ARG A 105 18.95 -0.14 0.22
C ARG A 105 19.67 1.18 0.43
N ASN A 106 20.64 1.19 1.33
CA ASN A 106 21.49 2.35 1.56
C ASN A 106 22.37 2.60 0.33
N VAL A 107 22.16 3.74 -0.33
CA VAL A 107 22.92 4.19 -1.50
C VAL A 107 24.11 5.03 -1.07
N LEU A 108 23.89 5.89 -0.07
CA LEU A 108 24.93 6.75 0.51
C LEU A 108 24.83 6.68 2.03
N ARG A 109 25.95 6.51 2.70
CA ARG A 109 26.03 6.54 4.17
C ARG A 109 27.25 7.33 4.63
N THR A 110 27.01 8.27 5.52
CA THR A 110 28.03 9.06 6.22
C THR A 110 27.83 8.93 7.74
N HIS A 111 28.66 9.58 8.54
CA HIS A 111 28.49 9.60 10.00
C HIS A 111 27.20 10.31 10.44
N GLY A 112 26.78 11.37 9.74
CA GLY A 112 25.64 12.20 10.11
C GLY A 112 24.33 11.78 9.47
N PHE A 113 24.36 11.21 8.27
CA PHE A 113 23.15 10.83 7.54
C PHE A 113 23.37 9.64 6.61
N ALA A 114 22.28 8.99 6.23
CA ALA A 114 22.25 7.99 5.17
C ALA A 114 21.09 8.29 4.22
N ILE A 115 21.29 8.00 2.93
CA ILE A 115 20.26 8.05 1.91
C ILE A 115 20.02 6.63 1.42
N SER A 116 18.78 6.20 1.43
CA SER A 116 18.35 4.92 0.88
C SER A 116 17.30 5.10 -0.20
N ALA A 117 17.28 4.14 -1.11
CA ALA A 117 16.21 3.96 -2.07
C ALA A 117 15.50 2.64 -1.75
N GLY A 118 14.19 2.66 -1.80
CA GLY A 118 13.40 1.51 -1.36
C GLY A 118 12.03 1.43 -1.99
N ILE A 119 11.27 0.48 -1.52
CA ILE A 119 9.88 0.25 -1.91
C ILE A 119 9.06 -0.10 -0.68
N ASP A 120 7.91 0.56 -0.55
CA ASP A 120 6.92 0.30 0.49
C ASP A 120 5.73 -0.47 -0.07
N PHE A 121 5.26 -1.42 0.69
CA PHE A 121 3.98 -2.08 0.52
C PHE A 121 3.14 -1.85 1.77
N LEU A 122 1.92 -1.31 1.60
CA LEU A 122 0.95 -1.15 2.69
C LEU A 122 -0.42 -1.62 2.22
N ALA A 123 -1.09 -2.42 3.01
CA ALA A 123 -2.42 -2.94 2.69
C ALA A 123 -3.34 -2.94 3.92
N SER A 124 -4.64 -2.82 3.68
CA SER A 124 -5.65 -3.08 4.71
C SER A 124 -6.05 -4.56 4.68
N PRO A 125 -5.73 -5.37 5.71
CA PRO A 125 -6.19 -6.75 5.81
C PRO A 125 -7.68 -6.83 6.12
N LEU A 126 -8.23 -5.77 6.73
CA LEU A 126 -9.64 -5.59 7.01
C LEU A 126 -10.18 -4.39 6.22
N ASP A 127 -11.48 -4.43 5.92
CA ASP A 127 -12.12 -3.39 5.15
C ASP A 127 -12.20 -2.07 5.92
N VAL A 128 -11.96 -0.97 5.20
CA VAL A 128 -12.26 0.39 5.69
C VAL A 128 -13.76 0.59 5.61
N LYS A 129 -14.42 0.72 6.74
CA LYS A 129 -15.87 0.95 6.82
C LYS A 129 -16.18 2.44 6.72
N LEU A 130 -17.23 2.77 6.00
CA LEU A 130 -17.78 4.12 5.97
C LEU A 130 -18.83 4.24 7.09
N ASP A 131 -18.67 5.20 7.98
CA ASP A 131 -19.54 5.42 9.14
C ASP A 131 -20.80 6.19 8.74
N GLN A 132 -20.63 7.37 8.13
CA GLN A 132 -21.75 8.16 7.62
C GLN A 132 -21.70 8.21 6.10
N ARG A 133 -22.79 7.85 5.46
CA ARG A 133 -22.89 7.81 4.00
C ARG A 133 -24.34 7.80 3.52
N PRO A 134 -24.63 8.34 2.32
CA PRO A 134 -25.88 8.12 1.62
C PRO A 134 -26.06 6.64 1.22
N ALA A 135 -27.29 6.19 1.07
CA ALA A 135 -27.64 4.79 0.82
C ALA A 135 -27.03 4.19 -0.46
N ASN A 136 -26.70 5.00 -1.45
CA ASN A 136 -26.14 4.62 -2.75
C ASN A 136 -24.61 4.72 -2.83
N VAL A 137 -23.94 5.07 -1.73
CA VAL A 137 -22.47 5.03 -1.60
C VAL A 137 -22.04 3.65 -1.11
N ILE A 138 -20.86 3.19 -1.51
CA ILE A 138 -20.28 1.93 -1.05
C ILE A 138 -20.20 1.87 0.49
N ASN A 139 -20.24 0.67 1.04
CA ASN A 139 -20.20 0.46 2.49
C ASN A 139 -18.78 0.40 3.04
N GLN A 140 -17.89 -0.21 2.27
CA GLN A 140 -16.53 -0.50 2.70
C GLN A 140 -15.63 -0.79 1.49
N TYR A 141 -14.33 -0.60 1.68
CA TYR A 141 -13.31 -0.92 0.69
C TYR A 141 -12.02 -1.42 1.35
N ALA A 142 -11.25 -2.20 0.60
CA ALA A 142 -9.88 -2.54 0.92
C ALA A 142 -8.93 -1.75 0.02
N PHE A 143 -7.69 -1.56 0.47
CA PHE A 143 -6.68 -0.88 -0.34
C PHE A 143 -5.33 -1.60 -0.29
N VAL A 144 -4.52 -1.30 -1.31
CA VAL A 144 -3.11 -1.66 -1.41
C VAL A 144 -2.36 -0.47 -1.98
N PHE A 145 -1.27 -0.08 -1.31
CA PHE A 145 -0.28 0.87 -1.81
C PHE A 145 1.02 0.16 -2.11
N LEU A 146 1.66 0.53 -3.23
CA LEU A 146 2.99 0.08 -3.61
C LEU A 146 3.77 1.31 -4.06
N THR A 147 4.73 1.76 -3.24
CA THR A 147 5.36 3.07 -3.39
C THR A 147 6.88 2.98 -3.32
N PRO A 148 7.57 3.00 -4.46
CA PRO A 148 8.99 3.36 -4.50
C PRO A 148 9.23 4.69 -3.79
N HIS A 149 10.31 4.77 -3.00
CA HIS A 149 10.62 5.97 -2.22
C HIS A 149 12.12 6.20 -2.07
N VAL A 150 12.46 7.41 -1.68
CA VAL A 150 13.78 7.78 -1.15
C VAL A 150 13.60 8.13 0.32
N ARG A 151 14.51 7.64 1.16
CA ARG A 151 14.54 7.91 2.60
C ARG A 151 15.86 8.54 2.99
N VAL A 152 15.79 9.62 3.76
CA VAL A 152 16.94 10.27 4.39
C VAL A 152 16.87 9.98 5.88
N LYS A 153 17.88 9.28 6.38
CA LYS A 153 17.99 8.89 7.78
C LYS A 153 19.08 9.72 8.45
N PHE A 154 18.78 10.30 9.59
CA PHE A 154 19.72 11.07 10.39
C PHE A 154 20.31 10.18 11.48
N HIS A 155 21.59 10.39 11.81
CA HIS A 155 22.34 9.61 12.78
C HIS A 155 22.20 8.09 12.58
N PRO A 156 22.51 7.55 11.38
CA PRO A 156 22.27 6.15 11.06
C PRO A 156 23.04 5.17 11.94
N SER A 157 24.03 5.67 12.68
CA SER A 157 24.81 4.92 13.66
C SER A 157 24.35 5.14 15.11
N GLY A 158 23.37 6.02 15.35
CA GLY A 158 22.83 6.32 16.69
C GLY A 158 21.89 5.23 17.22
N PHE A 159 21.59 5.24 18.52
CA PHE A 159 20.58 4.35 19.10
C PHE A 159 19.18 4.65 18.55
N ILE A 160 18.87 5.91 18.33
CA ILE A 160 17.66 6.39 17.66
C ILE A 160 18.07 7.11 16.39
N SER A 161 17.49 6.74 15.27
CA SER A 161 17.73 7.31 13.96
C SER A 161 16.42 7.87 13.39
N PRO A 162 16.17 9.17 13.51
CA PRO A 162 15.05 9.82 12.83
C PRO A 162 15.25 9.77 11.33
N TRP A 163 14.15 9.70 10.58
CA TRP A 163 14.21 9.70 9.12
C TRP A 163 12.99 10.39 8.50
N LEU A 164 13.17 10.85 7.27
CA LEU A 164 12.13 11.36 6.40
C LEU A 164 12.14 10.56 5.10
N SER A 165 10.97 10.34 4.52
CA SER A 165 10.84 9.68 3.23
C SER A 165 9.83 10.39 2.34
N PHE A 166 10.06 10.30 1.03
CA PHE A 166 9.13 10.75 0.01
C PHE A 166 9.21 9.81 -1.18
N GLY A 167 8.07 9.64 -1.84
CA GLY A 167 8.00 8.72 -2.97
C GLY A 167 6.70 8.87 -3.75
N GLY A 168 6.53 7.99 -4.70
CA GLY A 168 5.31 7.93 -5.49
C GLY A 168 5.17 6.57 -6.12
N GLY A 169 3.94 6.17 -6.38
CA GLY A 169 3.69 4.83 -6.86
C GLY A 169 2.23 4.59 -7.22
N TYR A 170 1.77 3.44 -6.86
CA TYR A 170 0.49 2.88 -7.25
C TYR A 170 -0.39 2.62 -6.04
N ALA A 171 -1.65 2.99 -6.15
CA ALA A 171 -2.71 2.68 -5.21
C ALA A 171 -3.82 1.91 -5.91
N ARG A 172 -4.31 0.87 -5.25
CA ARG A 172 -5.47 0.11 -5.67
C ARG A 172 -6.49 0.06 -4.54
N PHE A 173 -7.70 0.48 -4.85
CA PHE A 173 -8.85 0.36 -3.99
C PHE A 173 -9.80 -0.69 -4.55
N ARG A 174 -10.38 -1.52 -3.69
CA ARG A 174 -11.34 -2.55 -4.05
C ARG A 174 -12.56 -2.43 -3.15
N GLU A 175 -13.71 -2.23 -3.72
CA GLU A 175 -14.99 -2.33 -3.01
C GLU A 175 -15.20 -3.77 -2.53
N THR A 176 -15.52 -3.96 -1.25
CA THR A 176 -15.67 -5.29 -0.62
C THR A 176 -17.10 -5.61 -0.23
N ALA A 177 -17.94 -4.60 0.00
CA ALA A 177 -19.37 -4.78 0.20
C ALA A 177 -20.16 -3.82 -0.70
N PRO A 178 -20.94 -4.36 -1.66
CA PRO A 178 -21.76 -3.54 -2.54
C PRO A 178 -22.87 -2.83 -1.75
N ALA A 179 -23.09 -1.56 -2.08
CA ALA A 179 -24.32 -0.88 -1.70
C ALA A 179 -25.47 -1.50 -2.50
N ASN A 180 -26.38 -2.18 -1.84
CA ASN A 180 -27.61 -2.77 -2.41
C ASN A 180 -27.61 -3.09 -3.92
N THR A 181 -27.42 -4.36 -4.21
CA THR A 181 -27.99 -5.20 -5.28
C THR A 181 -27.50 -5.10 -6.72
N ARG A 182 -26.72 -4.14 -7.21
CA ARG A 182 -26.31 -4.12 -8.63
C ARG A 182 -24.94 -3.56 -8.97
N SER A 183 -24.15 -3.13 -8.02
CA SER A 183 -22.82 -2.62 -8.36
C SER A 183 -21.82 -3.77 -8.53
N PHE A 184 -21.27 -3.86 -9.71
CA PHE A 184 -20.08 -4.67 -9.96
C PHE A 184 -18.97 -4.19 -9.05
N ARG A 185 -18.25 -5.12 -8.42
CA ARG A 185 -17.05 -4.83 -7.65
C ARG A 185 -16.01 -4.17 -8.54
N GLN A 186 -16.04 -2.87 -8.61
CA GLN A 186 -15.09 -2.09 -9.40
C GLN A 186 -13.89 -1.76 -8.52
N GLY A 187 -12.71 -2.23 -8.94
CA GLY A 187 -11.46 -1.78 -8.36
C GLY A 187 -11.03 -0.47 -9.03
N THR A 188 -10.62 0.51 -8.24
CA THR A 188 -10.00 1.75 -8.73
C THR A 188 -8.51 1.63 -8.63
N ASN A 189 -7.81 1.91 -9.73
CA ASN A 189 -6.37 1.97 -9.81
C ASN A 189 -5.97 3.43 -10.01
N THR A 190 -5.04 3.93 -9.21
CA THR A 190 -4.62 5.34 -9.28
C THR A 190 -3.15 5.49 -8.89
N GLY A 191 -2.57 6.65 -9.24
CA GLY A 191 -1.27 7.06 -8.71
C GLY A 191 -1.39 7.51 -7.26
N THR A 192 -0.29 7.41 -6.52
CA THR A 192 -0.16 7.95 -5.16
C THR A 192 1.18 8.60 -4.98
N PHE A 193 1.20 9.68 -4.20
CA PHE A 193 2.41 10.23 -3.59
C PHE A 193 2.43 9.86 -2.12
N VAL A 194 3.62 9.58 -1.58
CA VAL A 194 3.80 9.33 -0.17
C VAL A 194 4.89 10.23 0.37
N PHE A 195 4.64 10.81 1.53
CA PHE A 195 5.66 11.46 2.32
C PHE A 195 5.43 11.10 3.78
N GLY A 196 6.50 11.07 4.53
CA GLY A 196 6.40 10.72 5.94
C GLY A 196 7.73 10.76 6.64
N GLY A 197 7.70 10.35 7.88
CA GLY A 197 8.88 10.25 8.70
C GLY A 197 8.69 9.26 9.83
N GLY A 198 9.77 8.96 10.50
CA GLY A 198 9.74 8.00 11.58
C GLY A 198 11.03 7.95 12.37
N LEU A 199 11.06 6.98 13.25
CA LEU A 199 12.19 6.69 14.14
C LEU A 199 12.54 5.21 14.01
N ASP A 200 13.80 4.95 13.73
CA ASP A 200 14.38 3.61 13.84
C ASP A 200 15.14 3.50 15.16
N ILE A 201 14.82 2.50 15.95
CA ILE A 201 15.56 2.15 17.16
C ILE A 201 16.53 1.04 16.81
N ARG A 202 17.78 1.17 17.24
CA ARG A 202 18.84 0.19 17.00
C ARG A 202 18.46 -1.19 17.50
N PRO A 203 19.08 -2.25 16.91
CA PRO A 203 18.82 -3.60 17.34
C PRO A 203 19.00 -3.78 18.83
N VAL A 204 17.93 -4.21 19.47
CA VAL A 204 17.90 -4.58 20.89
C VAL A 204 18.06 -6.10 21.02
N LEU A 205 17.71 -6.82 19.97
CA LEU A 205 17.70 -8.29 19.94
C LEU A 205 18.51 -8.80 18.75
N HIS A 206 19.14 -9.96 18.94
CA HIS A 206 19.79 -10.69 17.85
C HIS A 206 19.15 -12.09 17.78
N VAL A 207 18.44 -12.35 16.68
CA VAL A 207 17.87 -13.67 16.40
C VAL A 207 18.61 -14.28 15.23
N LEU A 208 19.21 -15.46 15.42
CA LEU A 208 20.03 -16.15 14.39
C LEU A 208 21.12 -15.23 13.79
N ARG A 209 21.74 -14.37 14.61
CA ARG A 209 22.74 -13.36 14.21
C ARG A 209 22.20 -12.19 13.38
N ILE A 210 20.87 -12.10 13.16
CA ILE A 210 20.24 -10.97 12.49
C ILE A 210 19.89 -9.92 13.54
N PRO A 211 20.39 -8.69 13.41
CA PRO A 211 20.05 -7.61 14.32
C PRO A 211 18.61 -7.14 14.05
N ILE A 212 17.76 -7.20 15.08
CA ILE A 212 16.36 -6.79 15.05
C ILE A 212 16.20 -5.51 15.85
N GLY A 213 15.78 -4.46 15.17
CA GLY A 213 15.38 -3.18 15.75
C GLY A 213 13.86 -2.97 15.67
N PHE A 214 13.45 -1.78 16.07
CA PHE A 214 12.06 -1.33 15.96
C PHE A 214 11.98 -0.11 15.05
N ARG A 215 10.85 0.01 14.34
CA ARG A 215 10.51 1.14 13.49
C ARG A 215 9.16 1.68 13.90
N PHE A 216 9.05 3.01 14.03
CA PHE A 216 7.80 3.74 14.20
C PHE A 216 7.72 4.79 13.12
N GLU A 217 6.55 4.93 12.49
CA GLU A 217 6.40 5.82 11.36
C GLU A 217 5.00 6.43 11.23
N ILE A 218 4.97 7.60 10.64
CA ILE A 218 3.76 8.30 10.21
C ILE A 218 3.97 8.62 8.74
N ARG A 219 3.04 8.17 7.89
CA ARG A 219 3.09 8.40 6.44
C ARG A 219 1.74 8.87 5.93
N ASP A 220 1.74 9.86 5.07
CA ASP A 220 0.56 10.30 4.33
C ASP A 220 0.65 9.83 2.88
N PHE A 221 -0.35 9.07 2.45
CA PHE A 221 -0.53 8.58 1.09
C PHE A 221 -1.58 9.47 0.40
N TYR A 222 -1.11 10.41 -0.39
CA TYR A 222 -1.91 11.30 -1.20
C TYR A 222 -2.22 10.64 -2.54
N SER A 223 -3.44 10.16 -2.72
CA SER A 223 -3.84 9.35 -3.87
C SER A 223 -5.14 9.83 -4.50
N GLY A 224 -5.47 9.32 -5.69
CA GLY A 224 -6.85 9.38 -6.18
C GLY A 224 -7.79 8.63 -5.24
N GLN A 225 -9.07 8.86 -5.40
CA GLN A 225 -10.13 8.30 -4.54
C GLN A 225 -10.58 6.92 -5.02
N PRO A 226 -11.09 6.05 -4.10
CA PRO A 226 -11.90 4.90 -4.48
C PRO A 226 -13.14 5.35 -5.26
N ASN A 227 -13.70 4.46 -6.05
CA ASN A 227 -14.99 4.72 -6.68
C ASN A 227 -16.11 4.57 -5.63
N TYR A 228 -16.62 5.69 -5.15
CA TYR A 228 -17.72 5.71 -4.17
C TYR A 228 -19.11 5.50 -4.80
N ASN A 229 -19.21 5.23 -6.11
CA ASN A 229 -20.44 5.27 -6.92
C ASN A 229 -21.09 6.65 -7.02
N GLN A 230 -20.44 7.68 -6.46
CA GLN A 230 -20.86 9.06 -6.46
C GLN A 230 -19.66 9.97 -6.72
N LYS A 231 -19.89 11.12 -7.33
CA LYS A 231 -18.86 12.13 -7.50
C LYS A 231 -18.62 12.86 -6.19
N THR A 232 -17.35 13.02 -5.83
CA THR A 232 -16.90 13.86 -4.71
C THR A 232 -16.47 15.22 -5.22
N THR A 233 -16.45 16.22 -4.34
CA THR A 233 -15.97 17.57 -4.67
C THR A 233 -14.47 17.60 -4.97
N GLY A 234 -13.70 16.70 -4.37
CA GLY A 234 -12.27 16.49 -4.65
C GLY A 234 -12.03 15.22 -5.46
N ASN A 235 -10.90 15.17 -6.16
CA ASN A 235 -10.46 13.97 -6.88
C ASN A 235 -9.35 13.20 -6.15
N LEU A 236 -8.88 13.76 -5.04
CA LEU A 236 -7.73 13.28 -4.28
C LEU A 236 -8.11 13.03 -2.82
N GLN A 237 -7.41 12.11 -2.19
CA GLN A 237 -7.64 11.67 -0.84
C GLN A 237 -6.32 11.50 -0.09
N ASN A 238 -6.26 12.03 1.13
CA ASN A 238 -5.18 11.75 2.06
C ASN A 238 -5.51 10.49 2.85
N ASN A 239 -4.50 9.69 3.10
CA ASN A 239 -4.61 8.48 3.90
C ASN A 239 -3.41 8.45 4.86
N VAL A 240 -3.62 8.89 6.09
CA VAL A 240 -2.54 8.99 7.08
C VAL A 240 -2.42 7.68 7.83
N ALA A 241 -1.30 7.01 7.66
CA ALA A 241 -0.97 5.75 8.33
C ALA A 241 -0.03 6.00 9.51
N PHE A 242 -0.35 5.39 10.64
CA PHE A 242 0.48 5.32 11.86
C PHE A 242 0.84 3.87 12.05
N THR A 243 2.12 3.54 11.92
CA THR A 243 2.57 2.15 11.99
C THR A 243 3.78 1.99 12.89
N GLY A 244 3.92 0.79 13.45
CA GLY A 244 5.09 0.38 14.21
C GLY A 244 5.42 -1.08 13.93
N GLY A 245 6.69 -1.46 14.06
CA GLY A 245 7.07 -2.82 13.73
C GLY A 245 8.54 -3.13 13.91
N LEU A 246 8.95 -4.21 13.27
CA LEU A 246 10.30 -4.76 13.33
C LEU A 246 11.14 -4.25 12.16
N LEU A 247 12.40 -3.98 12.45
CA LEU A 247 13.41 -3.57 11.48
C LEU A 247 14.57 -4.57 11.48
N LEU A 248 14.78 -5.21 10.35
CA LEU A 248 15.87 -6.14 10.09
C LEU A 248 16.94 -5.43 9.26
N ARG A 249 18.22 -5.57 9.62
CA ARG A 249 19.35 -5.00 8.88
C ARG A 249 20.34 -6.07 8.50
N PHE A 250 20.84 -6.03 7.27
CA PHE A 250 21.78 -7.02 6.76
C PHE A 250 22.58 -6.52 5.53
#